data_4db0d8c75a3effa11dc2de14f3549818
#
_entry.id   4db0d8c75a3effa11dc2de14f3549818
#
_cell.length_a   1.000
_cell.length_b   1.000
_cell.length_c   1.000
_cell.angle_alpha   90.00
_cell.angle_beta   90.00
_cell.angle_gamma   90.00
#
_symmetry.space_group_name_H-M   'P 1'
#
loop_
_entity.id
_entity.type
_entity.pdbx_description
1 polymer ?
#
loop_
_entity_poly.entity_id
_entity_poly.type
_entity_poly.pdbx_seq_one_letter_code
_entity_poly.pdbx_strand_id
1 'polypeptide(L)'
;MRGLSIALAALGLGLATPLLAEPSPSVQVQVEAALAEAPKGTRFGLLVVDEAGKVIASVNPDQRFIPASNTKMFTTAAAYALLPGMDQPDVAGGTQVALRPGGNKHVPDVVLVGRGDARMSSASDCKVDCLTTLADAVAAKTKVVRDVIGDDTAFPDERWSPGMSWNNIQTEDGTAAGALNLDDNQLKVAVVPGVVGKTPTVTVPAYYTVNNEARTVAASSTPTLALERAAGSNRLRVYGEIPADSKDWHQWIGIDDPALYTAWTFKGLLQARGVKVIGQPRSANRSRDPLIDRACDTCGVGFAISGTPEPFASLTPPPLAEDVVIIDKVSQNMHAQVLFHRVGAHIGTGSTDWSVKGLQQVFAKAGIPREGYDFSDGSGMSTYNRVSPRAVVALLRWIDAQPWGKSWYASLPIAGVDGTLKHRFIGTPLAGNLVAKTGTLNATNALSGTFRAASGKRLTFAFFANDVPDGQTALPTMEAVLLGIAASN
;
A
#
# COMPACT_ATOMS: atom_id res chain seq x y z
N MET A 1 57.15 30.60 -39.88
CA MET A 1 56.80 30.14 -38.54
C MET A 1 55.56 29.31 -38.67
N ARG A 2 55.70 28.00 -38.41
CA ARG A 2 54.64 27.01 -38.67
C ARG A 2 53.81 26.88 -37.39
N GLY A 3 52.47 27.14 -37.45
CA GLY A 3 51.52 26.95 -36.38
C GLY A 3 51.00 25.50 -36.42
N LEU A 4 51.17 24.80 -35.32
CA LEU A 4 50.73 23.41 -35.13
C LEU A 4 49.31 23.44 -34.55
N SER A 5 48.30 22.98 -35.32
CA SER A 5 46.94 22.79 -34.85
C SER A 5 46.80 21.39 -34.26
N ILE A 6 46.49 21.31 -32.94
CA ILE A 6 46.17 20.07 -32.25
C ILE A 6 44.67 19.84 -32.34
N ALA A 7 44.25 18.79 -33.05
CA ALA A 7 42.87 18.33 -33.09
C ALA A 7 42.64 17.43 -31.88
N LEU A 8 41.73 17.84 -30.97
CA LEU A 8 41.20 16.99 -29.91
C LEU A 8 40.13 16.07 -30.51
N ALA A 9 40.42 14.78 -30.57
CA ALA A 9 39.39 13.76 -30.86
C ALA A 9 38.64 13.43 -29.57
N ALA A 10 37.39 13.86 -29.51
CA ALA A 10 36.47 13.43 -28.46
C ALA A 10 35.97 12.01 -28.75
N LEU A 11 36.45 11.02 -27.99
CA LEU A 11 35.84 9.68 -27.97
C LEU A 11 34.51 9.76 -27.25
N GLY A 12 33.40 9.83 -28.00
CA GLY A 12 32.08 9.61 -27.48
C GLY A 12 31.86 8.11 -27.17
N LEU A 13 31.92 7.71 -25.91
CA LEU A 13 31.39 6.41 -25.50
C LEU A 13 29.83 6.49 -25.61
N GLY A 14 29.32 6.08 -26.74
CA GLY A 14 27.90 5.78 -26.90
C GLY A 14 27.56 4.55 -26.05
N LEU A 15 26.88 4.74 -24.95
CA LEU A 15 26.18 3.66 -24.25
C LEU A 15 25.10 3.13 -25.19
N ALA A 16 25.41 2.07 -25.92
CA ALA A 16 24.43 1.33 -26.69
C ALA A 16 23.42 0.69 -25.72
N THR A 17 22.22 1.23 -25.64
CA THR A 17 21.09 0.51 -25.08
C THR A 17 20.97 -0.82 -25.83
N PRO A 18 20.91 -1.98 -25.14
CA PRO A 18 20.77 -3.24 -25.85
C PRO A 18 19.44 -3.22 -26.61
N LEU A 19 19.51 -3.28 -27.93
CA LEU A 19 18.34 -3.54 -28.77
C LEU A 19 17.77 -4.91 -28.35
N LEU A 20 16.60 -4.90 -27.71
CA LEU A 20 15.87 -6.12 -27.40
C LEU A 20 15.45 -6.78 -28.73
N ALA A 21 15.78 -8.05 -28.90
CA ALA A 21 15.42 -8.81 -30.11
C ALA A 21 13.88 -8.93 -30.24
N GLU A 22 13.37 -8.91 -31.48
CA GLU A 22 11.95 -9.08 -31.78
C GLU A 22 11.41 -10.43 -31.29
N PRO A 23 10.14 -10.51 -30.82
CA PRO A 23 9.53 -11.75 -30.36
C PRO A 23 9.38 -12.79 -31.48
N SER A 24 9.31 -14.07 -31.10
CA SER A 24 9.03 -15.15 -32.04
C SER A 24 7.66 -14.94 -32.71
N PRO A 25 7.54 -14.93 -34.04
CA PRO A 25 6.28 -14.60 -34.71
C PRO A 25 5.09 -15.48 -34.31
N SER A 26 5.33 -16.75 -34.01
CA SER A 26 4.26 -17.68 -33.62
C SER A 26 3.64 -17.34 -32.26
N VAL A 27 4.43 -16.96 -31.26
CA VAL A 27 3.96 -16.58 -29.92
C VAL A 27 3.25 -15.22 -29.98
N GLN A 28 3.81 -14.27 -30.70
CA GLN A 28 3.23 -12.95 -30.87
C GLN A 28 1.84 -13.01 -31.53
N VAL A 29 1.67 -13.81 -32.58
CA VAL A 29 0.38 -14.02 -33.24
C VAL A 29 -0.66 -14.63 -32.28
N GLN A 30 -0.26 -15.61 -31.47
CA GLN A 30 -1.17 -16.20 -30.47
C GLN A 30 -1.60 -15.16 -29.42
N VAL A 31 -0.68 -14.32 -28.95
CA VAL A 31 -0.98 -13.23 -28.00
C VAL A 31 -1.98 -12.25 -28.60
N GLU A 32 -1.75 -11.78 -29.83
CA GLU A 32 -2.64 -10.83 -30.50
C GLU A 32 -4.04 -11.41 -30.73
N ALA A 33 -4.12 -12.69 -31.13
CA ALA A 33 -5.40 -13.39 -31.28
C ALA A 33 -6.17 -13.49 -29.96
N ALA A 34 -5.49 -13.86 -28.88
CA ALA A 34 -6.12 -13.95 -27.56
C ALA A 34 -6.61 -12.59 -27.04
N LEU A 35 -5.85 -11.52 -27.31
CA LEU A 35 -6.24 -10.16 -26.92
C LEU A 35 -7.43 -9.62 -27.72
N ALA A 36 -7.62 -10.08 -28.96
CA ALA A 36 -8.75 -9.69 -29.79
C ALA A 36 -10.11 -10.18 -29.25
N GLU A 37 -10.12 -11.24 -28.41
CA GLU A 37 -11.32 -11.78 -27.75
C GLU A 37 -11.68 -11.02 -26.45
N ALA A 38 -10.87 -10.06 -26.02
CA ALA A 38 -11.12 -9.29 -24.81
C ALA A 38 -12.31 -8.33 -24.96
N PRO A 39 -12.86 -7.81 -23.85
CA PRO A 39 -13.89 -6.77 -23.90
C PRO A 39 -13.44 -5.59 -24.77
N LYS A 40 -14.26 -5.20 -25.75
CA LYS A 40 -13.95 -4.11 -26.67
C LYS A 40 -13.73 -2.80 -25.93
N GLY A 41 -12.69 -2.07 -26.31
CA GLY A 41 -12.27 -0.83 -25.65
C GLY A 41 -11.11 -1.03 -24.65
N THR A 42 -10.85 -2.27 -24.22
CA THR A 42 -9.72 -2.57 -23.33
C THR A 42 -8.39 -2.29 -24.04
N ARG A 43 -7.52 -1.55 -23.36
CA ARG A 43 -6.17 -1.24 -23.80
C ARG A 43 -5.17 -2.11 -23.06
N PHE A 44 -4.34 -2.86 -23.80
CA PHE A 44 -3.36 -3.77 -23.23
C PHE A 44 -1.93 -3.25 -23.33
N GLY A 45 -1.14 -3.54 -22.27
CA GLY A 45 0.31 -3.40 -22.24
C GLY A 45 0.94 -4.69 -21.74
N LEU A 46 1.83 -5.27 -22.52
CA LEU A 46 2.53 -6.52 -22.21
C LEU A 46 4.00 -6.43 -22.59
N LEU A 47 4.86 -6.93 -21.72
CA LEU A 47 6.22 -7.28 -22.08
C LEU A 47 6.58 -8.57 -21.33
N VAL A 48 7.09 -9.56 -22.08
CA VAL A 48 7.64 -10.81 -21.56
C VAL A 48 9.04 -11.00 -22.09
N VAL A 49 9.99 -11.25 -21.20
CA VAL A 49 11.39 -11.50 -21.55
C VAL A 49 11.90 -12.78 -20.89
N ASP A 50 12.89 -13.41 -21.50
CA ASP A 50 13.63 -14.51 -20.89
C ASP A 50 14.77 -14.00 -19.97
N GLU A 51 15.52 -14.93 -19.36
CA GLU A 51 16.65 -14.63 -18.45
C GLU A 51 17.74 -13.79 -19.13
N ALA A 52 17.97 -13.97 -20.46
CA ALA A 52 18.92 -13.19 -21.23
C ALA A 52 18.39 -11.78 -21.59
N GLY A 53 17.10 -11.52 -21.36
CA GLY A 53 16.44 -10.27 -21.76
C GLY A 53 15.89 -10.27 -23.18
N LYS A 54 15.93 -11.43 -23.85
CA LYS A 54 15.27 -11.58 -25.15
C LYS A 54 13.76 -11.44 -25.01
N VAL A 55 13.18 -10.59 -25.84
CA VAL A 55 11.71 -10.42 -25.89
C VAL A 55 11.05 -11.67 -26.47
N ILE A 56 10.09 -12.21 -25.71
CA ILE A 56 9.27 -13.37 -26.09
C ILE A 56 7.93 -12.90 -26.66
N ALA A 57 7.32 -11.90 -26.05
CA ALA A 57 6.09 -11.26 -26.50
C ALA A 57 6.03 -9.81 -26.04
N SER A 58 5.42 -8.94 -26.84
CA SER A 58 5.21 -7.54 -26.44
C SER A 58 3.98 -6.92 -27.09
N VAL A 59 3.27 -6.10 -26.31
CA VAL A 59 2.15 -5.26 -26.78
C VAL A 59 2.26 -3.92 -26.06
N ASN A 60 2.42 -2.83 -26.77
CA ASN A 60 2.54 -1.49 -26.21
C ASN A 60 3.52 -1.40 -25.02
N PRO A 61 4.75 -1.98 -25.10
CA PRO A 61 5.63 -2.15 -23.94
C PRO A 61 6.12 -0.82 -23.34
N ASP A 62 6.10 0.26 -24.11
CA ASP A 62 6.56 1.60 -23.72
C ASP A 62 5.41 2.55 -23.37
N GLN A 63 4.15 2.18 -23.68
CA GLN A 63 3.00 2.96 -23.25
C GLN A 63 2.81 2.85 -21.74
N ARG A 64 2.32 3.92 -21.12
CA ARG A 64 2.09 3.97 -19.68
C ARG A 64 0.65 3.62 -19.34
N PHE A 65 0.49 2.76 -18.35
CA PHE A 65 -0.78 2.24 -17.85
C PHE A 65 -0.96 2.62 -16.38
N ILE A 66 -2.21 2.66 -15.91
CA ILE A 66 -2.51 2.68 -14.48
C ILE A 66 -2.11 1.30 -13.93
N PRO A 67 -1.16 1.23 -12.98
CA PRO A 67 -0.64 -0.04 -12.48
C PRO A 67 -1.50 -0.68 -11.39
N ALA A 68 -2.42 0.09 -10.79
CA ALA A 68 -3.09 -0.32 -9.57
C ALA A 68 -2.06 -0.83 -8.53
N SER A 69 -2.34 -1.90 -7.79
CA SER A 69 -1.45 -2.43 -6.74
C SER A 69 -0.11 -2.98 -7.24
N ASN A 70 0.17 -3.02 -8.55
CA ASN A 70 1.53 -3.24 -9.04
C ASN A 70 2.50 -2.11 -8.63
N THR A 71 1.98 -0.94 -8.25
CA THR A 71 2.74 0.14 -7.61
C THR A 71 3.52 -0.36 -6.39
N LYS A 72 2.94 -1.26 -5.59
CA LYS A 72 3.55 -1.80 -4.38
C LYS A 72 4.92 -2.45 -4.62
N MET A 73 5.12 -3.06 -5.79
CA MET A 73 6.43 -3.61 -6.15
C MET A 73 7.54 -2.55 -6.16
N PHE A 74 7.22 -1.33 -6.58
CA PHE A 74 8.16 -0.20 -6.59
C PHE A 74 8.42 0.32 -5.18
N THR A 75 7.37 0.43 -4.37
CA THR A 75 7.46 0.86 -2.96
C THR A 75 8.28 -0.12 -2.12
N THR A 76 7.99 -1.41 -2.21
CA THR A 76 8.67 -2.46 -1.45
C THR A 76 10.11 -2.65 -1.90
N ALA A 77 10.39 -2.57 -3.21
CA ALA A 77 11.76 -2.58 -3.74
C ALA A 77 12.56 -1.35 -3.28
N ALA A 78 11.94 -0.17 -3.22
CA ALA A 78 12.60 1.03 -2.72
C ALA A 78 12.90 0.93 -1.22
N ALA A 79 12.01 0.33 -0.43
CA ALA A 79 12.27 0.07 0.97
C ALA A 79 13.48 -0.84 1.16
N TYR A 80 13.55 -1.98 0.47
CA TYR A 80 14.71 -2.87 0.51
C TYR A 80 16.02 -2.21 0.04
N ALA A 81 15.94 -1.29 -0.90
CA ALA A 81 17.11 -0.63 -1.47
C ALA A 81 17.65 0.53 -0.64
N LEU A 82 16.81 1.18 0.16
CA LEU A 82 17.12 2.44 0.84
C LEU A 82 17.06 2.34 2.37
N LEU A 83 16.12 1.57 2.94
CA LEU A 83 15.97 1.47 4.39
C LEU A 83 16.96 0.45 4.96
N PRO A 84 17.63 0.76 6.07
CA PRO A 84 18.51 -0.20 6.74
C PRO A 84 17.70 -1.23 7.55
N GLY A 85 18.29 -2.42 7.75
CA GLY A 85 17.79 -3.39 8.71
C GLY A 85 16.42 -4.00 8.39
N MET A 86 16.10 -4.21 7.11
CA MET A 86 14.80 -4.75 6.69
C MET A 86 14.41 -6.07 7.35
N ASP A 87 15.39 -6.88 7.75
CA ASP A 87 15.25 -8.19 8.40
C ASP A 87 15.44 -8.13 9.93
N GLN A 88 15.62 -6.94 10.50
CA GLN A 88 15.80 -6.72 11.94
C GLN A 88 14.54 -6.09 12.54
N PRO A 89 14.28 -6.28 13.86
CA PRO A 89 13.20 -5.58 14.56
C PRO A 89 13.25 -4.07 14.31
N ASP A 90 12.11 -3.48 13.96
CA ASP A 90 12.02 -2.11 13.48
C ASP A 90 11.99 -1.08 14.62
N VAL A 91 13.10 -0.93 15.32
CA VAL A 91 13.24 0.05 16.41
C VAL A 91 12.94 1.48 15.95
N ALA A 92 13.27 1.82 14.71
CA ALA A 92 13.10 3.17 14.18
C ALA A 92 11.64 3.56 13.94
N GLY A 93 10.78 2.57 13.59
CA GLY A 93 9.36 2.76 13.33
C GLY A 93 8.47 2.67 14.58
N GLY A 94 8.97 2.12 15.67
CA GLY A 94 8.17 1.84 16.86
C GLY A 94 7.51 3.08 17.47
N THR A 95 6.21 2.97 17.73
CA THR A 95 5.42 4.00 18.42
C THR A 95 5.95 4.22 19.84
N GLN A 96 6.05 5.47 20.25
CA GLN A 96 6.59 5.89 21.55
C GLN A 96 5.51 6.54 22.41
N VAL A 97 5.71 6.55 23.73
CA VAL A 97 4.85 7.28 24.66
C VAL A 97 5.66 8.20 25.56
N ALA A 98 5.16 9.43 25.71
CA ALA A 98 5.77 10.46 26.55
C ALA A 98 4.72 11.17 27.42
N LEU A 99 5.18 11.84 28.48
CA LEU A 99 4.38 12.78 29.28
C LEU A 99 4.83 14.19 28.95
N ARG A 100 3.89 15.06 28.61
CA ARG A 100 4.12 16.48 28.31
C ARG A 100 3.47 17.32 29.43
N PRO A 101 4.14 18.36 30.01
CA PRO A 101 3.47 19.27 30.91
C PRO A 101 2.21 19.84 30.31
N GLY A 102 1.06 19.62 30.93
CA GLY A 102 -0.22 20.17 30.50
C GLY A 102 -0.33 21.67 30.77
N GLY A 103 -1.37 22.30 30.21
CA GLY A 103 -1.67 23.72 30.54
C GLY A 103 -1.89 23.98 32.02
N ASN A 104 -2.34 22.99 32.76
CA ASN A 104 -2.24 22.93 34.23
C ASN A 104 -0.98 22.12 34.56
N LYS A 105 0.04 22.77 35.11
CA LYS A 105 1.38 22.20 35.40
C LYS A 105 1.36 20.93 36.27
N HIS A 106 0.25 20.63 36.94
CA HIS A 106 0.11 19.49 37.86
C HIS A 106 -0.42 18.20 37.19
N VAL A 107 -1.03 18.28 36.01
CA VAL A 107 -1.58 17.12 35.32
C VAL A 107 -1.04 17.08 33.89
N PRO A 108 -0.20 16.08 33.53
CA PRO A 108 0.41 16.01 32.22
C PRO A 108 -0.59 15.54 31.15
N ASP A 109 -0.29 15.87 29.91
CA ASP A 109 -0.83 15.18 28.73
C ASP A 109 -0.02 13.90 28.49
N VAL A 110 -0.67 12.88 27.95
CA VAL A 110 0.01 11.72 27.36
C VAL A 110 0.09 11.94 25.85
N VAL A 111 1.29 11.74 25.30
CA VAL A 111 1.56 11.85 23.87
C VAL A 111 2.03 10.50 23.35
N LEU A 112 1.28 9.95 22.38
CA LEU A 112 1.70 8.81 21.57
C LEU A 112 2.38 9.37 20.32
N VAL A 113 3.66 9.07 20.13
CA VAL A 113 4.46 9.59 19.01
C VAL A 113 4.56 8.51 17.94
N GLY A 114 3.88 8.71 16.81
CA GLY A 114 3.95 7.85 15.65
C GLY A 114 5.25 8.03 14.86
N ARG A 115 5.77 6.93 14.30
CA ARG A 115 6.99 6.90 13.49
C ARG A 115 6.86 6.08 12.21
N GLY A 116 5.61 5.80 11.79
CA GLY A 116 5.33 5.02 10.60
C GLY A 116 5.30 3.52 10.85
N ASP A 117 4.84 3.12 12.03
CA ASP A 117 4.46 1.77 12.33
C ASP A 117 3.08 1.47 11.73
N ALA A 118 3.00 0.48 10.86
CA ALA A 118 1.75 0.05 10.23
C ALA A 118 1.10 -1.14 10.95
N ARG A 119 1.80 -1.79 11.91
CA ARG A 119 1.43 -3.09 12.49
C ARG A 119 0.93 -3.02 13.93
N MET A 120 0.97 -1.85 14.56
CA MET A 120 0.54 -1.70 15.96
C MET A 120 -0.91 -2.15 16.14
N SER A 121 -1.16 -2.97 17.17
CA SER A 121 -2.48 -3.55 17.43
C SER A 121 -3.02 -3.25 18.82
N SER A 122 -4.36 -3.06 18.90
CA SER A 122 -5.12 -2.99 20.14
C SER A 122 -5.85 -4.30 20.48
N ALA A 123 -5.70 -5.34 19.68
CA ALA A 123 -6.37 -6.63 19.87
C ALA A 123 -6.04 -7.24 21.26
N SER A 124 -7.04 -7.86 21.88
CA SER A 124 -6.90 -8.43 23.23
C SER A 124 -5.94 -9.62 23.29
N ASP A 125 -5.72 -10.29 22.16
CA ASP A 125 -4.80 -11.42 21.99
C ASP A 125 -3.46 -11.04 21.36
N CYS A 126 -3.21 -9.74 21.18
CA CYS A 126 -1.96 -9.21 20.65
C CYS A 126 -0.75 -9.74 21.43
N LYS A 127 0.32 -10.14 20.72
CA LYS A 127 1.56 -10.68 21.31
C LYS A 127 2.78 -9.82 21.06
N VAL A 128 2.81 -9.11 19.95
CA VAL A 128 3.93 -8.27 19.53
C VAL A 128 3.36 -6.95 19.05
N ASP A 129 4.03 -5.85 19.38
CA ASP A 129 3.65 -4.51 18.93
C ASP A 129 2.27 -4.06 19.44
N CYS A 130 2.03 -4.31 20.73
CA CYS A 130 0.73 -4.10 21.35
C CYS A 130 0.62 -2.71 21.99
N LEU A 131 -0.39 -1.94 21.59
CA LEU A 131 -0.69 -0.64 22.19
C LEU A 131 -0.91 -0.74 23.72
N THR A 132 -1.38 -1.89 24.20
CA THR A 132 -1.56 -2.18 25.63
C THR A 132 -0.27 -2.07 26.43
N THR A 133 0.91 -2.39 25.86
CA THR A 133 2.22 -2.26 26.50
C THR A 133 2.52 -0.80 26.88
N LEU A 134 2.22 0.14 25.99
CA LEU A 134 2.37 1.58 26.27
C LEU A 134 1.38 2.07 27.34
N ALA A 135 0.17 1.51 27.35
CA ALA A 135 -0.83 1.85 28.38
C ALA A 135 -0.40 1.36 29.78
N ASP A 136 0.22 0.17 29.86
CA ASP A 136 0.81 -0.34 31.10
C ASP A 136 1.95 0.55 31.61
N ALA A 137 2.82 1.00 30.69
CA ALA A 137 3.93 1.91 31.02
C ALA A 137 3.41 3.26 31.60
N VAL A 138 2.34 3.83 31.00
CA VAL A 138 1.71 5.05 31.53
C VAL A 138 1.09 4.80 32.91
N ALA A 139 0.32 3.72 33.05
CA ALA A 139 -0.36 3.39 34.33
C ALA A 139 0.60 3.14 35.50
N ALA A 140 1.80 2.65 35.20
CA ALA A 140 2.89 2.53 36.18
C ALA A 140 3.46 3.90 36.60
N LYS A 141 3.40 4.90 35.70
CA LYS A 141 4.06 6.21 35.92
C LYS A 141 3.12 7.26 36.51
N THR A 142 1.82 7.23 36.16
CA THR A 142 0.84 8.21 36.65
C THR A 142 -0.56 7.61 36.79
N LYS A 143 -1.37 8.18 37.71
CA LYS A 143 -2.78 7.80 37.89
C LYS A 143 -3.75 8.83 37.32
N VAL A 144 -3.26 9.99 36.85
CA VAL A 144 -4.10 11.04 36.28
C VAL A 144 -3.38 11.68 35.12
N VAL A 145 -4.06 11.82 33.99
CA VAL A 145 -3.61 12.56 32.82
C VAL A 145 -4.70 13.49 32.32
N ARG A 146 -4.32 14.55 31.60
CA ARG A 146 -5.26 15.49 31.01
C ARG A 146 -5.72 14.98 29.65
N ASP A 147 -5.08 15.40 28.58
CA ASP A 147 -5.40 14.97 27.21
C ASP A 147 -4.58 13.74 26.82
N VAL A 148 -5.11 12.95 25.90
CA VAL A 148 -4.37 11.89 25.20
C VAL A 148 -4.17 12.37 23.77
N ILE A 149 -2.92 12.53 23.36
CA ILE A 149 -2.56 13.14 22.08
C ILE A 149 -1.90 12.09 21.20
N GLY A 150 -2.48 11.83 20.03
CA GLY A 150 -1.83 11.10 18.96
C GLY A 150 -1.00 12.07 18.11
N ASP A 151 0.31 11.93 18.16
CA ASP A 151 1.25 12.77 17.42
C ASP A 151 1.65 12.08 16.10
N ASP A 152 1.13 12.62 15.01
CA ASP A 152 1.31 12.17 13.63
C ASP A 152 2.31 13.05 12.86
N THR A 153 3.04 13.94 13.56
CA THR A 153 3.83 14.99 12.91
C THR A 153 5.11 14.51 12.23
N ALA A 154 5.46 13.22 12.37
CA ALA A 154 6.63 12.64 11.70
C ALA A 154 6.50 12.65 10.16
N PHE A 155 5.28 12.62 9.65
CA PHE A 155 4.95 12.87 8.24
C PHE A 155 4.10 14.13 8.10
N PRO A 156 4.08 14.82 6.96
CA PRO A 156 3.08 15.85 6.70
C PRO A 156 1.68 15.21 6.60
N ASP A 157 0.63 15.99 6.92
CA ASP A 157 -0.76 15.52 6.84
C ASP A 157 -1.21 15.34 5.39
N GLU A 158 -0.75 14.25 4.79
CA GLU A 158 -1.06 13.79 3.43
C GLU A 158 -1.77 12.42 3.49
N ARG A 159 -2.88 12.35 4.25
CA ARG A 159 -3.64 11.12 4.57
C ARG A 159 -4.08 10.31 3.37
N TRP A 160 -4.35 10.99 2.27
CA TRP A 160 -4.77 10.42 0.99
C TRP A 160 -3.97 11.03 -0.14
N SER A 161 -3.61 10.18 -1.08
CA SER A 161 -2.78 10.59 -2.20
C SER A 161 -3.58 11.34 -3.26
N PRO A 162 -2.98 12.29 -3.98
CA PRO A 162 -3.60 12.88 -5.15
C PRO A 162 -4.05 11.81 -6.14
N GLY A 163 -5.24 11.96 -6.71
CA GLY A 163 -5.80 11.01 -7.70
C GLY A 163 -6.44 9.76 -7.11
N MET A 164 -6.54 9.62 -5.78
CA MET A 164 -7.41 8.63 -5.15
C MET A 164 -8.88 9.04 -5.34
N SER A 165 -9.73 8.11 -5.75
CA SER A 165 -11.18 8.34 -5.83
C SER A 165 -11.76 8.63 -4.45
N TRP A 166 -12.51 9.73 -4.33
CA TRP A 166 -13.08 10.17 -3.05
C TRP A 166 -14.00 9.14 -2.40
N ASN A 167 -14.71 8.34 -3.19
CA ASN A 167 -15.60 7.27 -2.70
C ASN A 167 -14.87 6.09 -2.06
N ASN A 168 -13.56 5.95 -2.28
CA ASN A 168 -12.74 4.93 -1.63
C ASN A 168 -12.37 5.31 -0.19
N ILE A 169 -12.37 6.60 0.18
CA ILE A 169 -11.95 7.11 1.49
C ILE A 169 -12.71 6.44 2.65
N GLN A 170 -13.99 6.09 2.43
CA GLN A 170 -14.80 5.45 3.45
C GLN A 170 -14.56 3.93 3.61
N THR A 171 -13.89 3.30 2.65
CA THR A 171 -13.66 1.85 2.63
C THR A 171 -12.35 1.48 3.33
N GLU A 172 -12.20 0.19 3.65
CA GLU A 172 -10.94 -0.36 4.15
C GLU A 172 -9.76 -0.13 3.21
N ASP A 173 -10.01 -0.21 1.89
CA ASP A 173 -8.98 -0.01 0.86
C ASP A 173 -8.48 1.43 0.77
N GLY A 174 -9.33 2.39 1.10
CA GLY A 174 -9.02 3.82 1.01
C GLY A 174 -8.84 4.50 2.38
N THR A 175 -8.60 3.73 3.44
CA THR A 175 -8.35 4.28 4.78
C THR A 175 -7.16 5.24 4.77
N ALA A 176 -7.19 6.25 5.64
CA ALA A 176 -6.09 7.20 5.77
C ALA A 176 -4.80 6.51 6.28
N ALA A 177 -3.66 7.00 5.85
CA ALA A 177 -2.35 6.58 6.33
C ALA A 177 -1.64 7.77 6.99
N GLY A 178 -0.88 7.51 8.06
CA GLY A 178 -0.12 8.51 8.79
C GLY A 178 1.13 7.92 9.44
N ALA A 179 1.77 8.69 10.29
CA ALA A 179 2.89 8.20 11.09
C ALA A 179 2.43 7.40 12.31
N LEU A 180 1.20 7.61 12.79
CA LEU A 180 0.59 6.89 13.91
C LEU A 180 -0.65 6.14 13.42
N ASN A 181 -0.54 4.82 13.30
CA ASN A 181 -1.59 3.93 12.82
C ASN A 181 -1.94 2.88 13.89
N LEU A 182 -3.15 2.31 13.79
CA LEU A 182 -3.63 1.27 14.71
C LEU A 182 -4.64 0.36 14.01
N ASP A 183 -4.47 -0.97 14.15
CA ASP A 183 -5.41 -1.98 13.63
C ASP A 183 -5.74 -1.75 12.14
N ASP A 184 -4.72 -1.60 11.30
CA ASP A 184 -4.80 -1.29 9.86
C ASP A 184 -5.63 -0.03 9.51
N ASN A 185 -5.88 0.84 10.50
CA ASN A 185 -6.77 2.00 10.40
C ASN A 185 -8.18 1.65 9.90
N GLN A 186 -8.71 0.53 10.37
CA GLN A 186 -10.00 -0.02 9.95
C GLN A 186 -10.88 -0.34 11.16
N LEU A 187 -12.20 -0.26 10.96
CA LEU A 187 -13.18 -0.70 11.94
C LEU A 187 -14.19 -1.65 11.33
N LYS A 188 -14.46 -2.74 12.04
CA LYS A 188 -15.49 -3.71 11.65
C LYS A 188 -16.87 -3.20 12.04
N VAL A 189 -17.77 -3.12 11.08
CA VAL A 189 -19.19 -2.91 11.27
C VAL A 189 -19.90 -4.24 11.08
N ALA A 190 -20.60 -4.72 12.10
CA ALA A 190 -21.38 -5.94 12.02
C ALA A 190 -22.88 -5.59 12.08
N VAL A 191 -23.69 -6.28 11.27
CA VAL A 191 -25.15 -6.11 11.25
C VAL A 191 -25.83 -7.45 11.42
N VAL A 192 -26.68 -7.54 12.45
CA VAL A 192 -27.46 -8.73 12.76
C VAL A 192 -28.94 -8.44 12.47
N PRO A 193 -29.60 -9.22 11.59
CA PRO A 193 -31.01 -9.03 11.29
C PRO A 193 -31.87 -9.18 12.55
N GLY A 194 -32.96 -8.44 12.60
CA GLY A 194 -33.96 -8.50 13.67
C GLY A 194 -35.29 -9.12 13.19
N VAL A 195 -36.37 -8.63 13.74
CA VAL A 195 -37.71 -9.00 13.28
C VAL A 195 -38.02 -8.37 11.93
N VAL A 196 -38.60 -9.12 11.00
CA VAL A 196 -38.99 -8.63 9.67
C VAL A 196 -39.82 -7.33 9.79
N GLY A 197 -39.47 -6.34 9.01
CA GLY A 197 -40.04 -4.98 9.03
C GLY A 197 -39.46 -4.04 10.08
N LYS A 198 -38.52 -4.51 10.94
CA LYS A 198 -37.84 -3.68 11.94
C LYS A 198 -36.37 -3.43 11.55
N THR A 199 -35.77 -2.45 12.22
CA THR A 199 -34.35 -2.17 12.07
C THR A 199 -33.49 -3.32 12.60
N PRO A 200 -32.39 -3.72 11.89
CA PRO A 200 -31.42 -4.68 12.40
C PRO A 200 -30.54 -4.06 13.51
N THR A 201 -29.86 -4.91 14.26
CA THR A 201 -28.84 -4.45 15.23
C THR A 201 -27.52 -4.16 14.51
N VAL A 202 -26.98 -2.95 14.70
CA VAL A 202 -25.68 -2.55 14.17
C VAL A 202 -24.67 -2.46 15.32
N THR A 203 -23.54 -3.12 15.16
CA THR A 203 -22.43 -3.09 16.13
C THR A 203 -21.19 -2.50 15.45
N VAL A 204 -20.67 -1.42 16.03
CA VAL A 204 -19.40 -0.78 15.65
C VAL A 204 -18.82 -0.15 16.91
N PRO A 205 -17.47 0.00 17.03
CA PRO A 205 -16.88 0.75 18.15
C PRO A 205 -17.48 2.15 18.27
N ALA A 206 -17.66 2.63 19.51
CA ALA A 206 -18.29 3.91 19.81
C ALA A 206 -17.48 5.16 19.35
N TYR A 207 -16.44 4.94 18.56
CA TYR A 207 -15.74 5.98 17.79
C TYR A 207 -16.65 6.58 16.71
N TYR A 208 -17.53 5.74 16.11
CA TYR A 208 -18.55 6.20 15.15
C TYR A 208 -19.93 6.31 15.80
N THR A 209 -20.67 7.35 15.42
CA THR A 209 -22.10 7.49 15.71
C THR A 209 -22.91 6.90 14.54
N VAL A 210 -23.78 5.94 14.83
CA VAL A 210 -24.58 5.23 13.81
C VAL A 210 -25.92 5.89 13.60
N ASN A 211 -26.22 6.19 12.32
CA ASN A 211 -27.60 6.44 11.84
C ASN A 211 -28.09 5.17 11.13
N ASN A 212 -28.95 4.39 11.80
CA ASN A 212 -29.45 3.13 11.29
C ASN A 212 -30.81 3.30 10.60
N GLU A 213 -30.81 3.33 9.28
CA GLU A 213 -32.01 3.39 8.41
C GLU A 213 -32.30 2.03 7.75
N ALA A 214 -31.53 0.98 8.06
CA ALA A 214 -31.68 -0.34 7.46
C ALA A 214 -32.93 -1.06 7.97
N ARG A 215 -33.42 -2.03 7.20
CA ARG A 215 -34.58 -2.86 7.53
C ARG A 215 -34.25 -4.35 7.37
N THR A 216 -34.82 -5.15 8.28
CA THR A 216 -34.84 -6.60 8.13
C THR A 216 -36.01 -6.99 7.23
N VAL A 217 -35.71 -7.78 6.18
CA VAL A 217 -36.69 -8.29 5.20
C VAL A 217 -36.88 -9.79 5.34
N ALA A 218 -37.82 -10.37 4.58
CA ALA A 218 -38.06 -11.81 4.60
C ALA A 218 -36.79 -12.61 4.29
N ALA A 219 -36.73 -13.83 4.83
CA ALA A 219 -35.62 -14.76 4.54
C ALA A 219 -35.47 -14.99 3.02
N SER A 220 -34.25 -15.27 2.59
CA SER A 220 -33.90 -15.53 1.18
C SER A 220 -34.14 -14.37 0.20
N SER A 221 -34.42 -13.15 0.70
CA SER A 221 -34.41 -11.93 -0.12
C SER A 221 -32.95 -11.57 -0.54
N THR A 222 -32.84 -10.81 -1.64
CA THR A 222 -31.52 -10.27 -2.05
C THR A 222 -31.11 -9.15 -1.09
N PRO A 223 -29.93 -9.22 -0.45
CA PRO A 223 -29.46 -8.14 0.41
C PRO A 223 -29.09 -6.90 -0.40
N THR A 224 -29.52 -5.72 0.10
CA THR A 224 -29.14 -4.41 -0.46
C THR A 224 -28.47 -3.52 0.60
N LEU A 225 -28.04 -4.12 1.71
CA LEU A 225 -27.43 -3.39 2.82
C LEU A 225 -26.15 -2.67 2.38
N ALA A 226 -26.05 -1.40 2.75
CA ALA A 226 -24.91 -0.55 2.42
C ALA A 226 -24.53 0.35 3.59
N LEU A 227 -23.25 0.72 3.62
CA LEU A 227 -22.67 1.67 4.56
C LEU A 227 -22.21 2.92 3.81
N GLU A 228 -22.40 4.06 4.44
CA GLU A 228 -21.96 5.35 3.91
C GLU A 228 -21.40 6.22 5.03
N ARG A 229 -20.26 6.82 4.78
CA ARG A 229 -19.61 7.79 5.67
C ARG A 229 -19.06 8.95 4.85
N ALA A 230 -19.44 10.15 5.17
CA ALA A 230 -18.84 11.32 4.57
C ALA A 230 -17.40 11.51 5.06
N ALA A 231 -16.50 11.94 4.18
CA ALA A 231 -15.13 12.27 4.53
C ALA A 231 -15.08 13.31 5.66
N GLY A 232 -14.16 13.14 6.61
CA GLY A 232 -14.04 14.00 7.79
C GLY A 232 -15.16 13.85 8.81
N SER A 233 -16.03 12.84 8.68
CA SER A 233 -17.17 12.59 9.57
C SER A 233 -17.01 11.30 10.35
N ASN A 234 -17.39 11.33 11.64
CA ASN A 234 -17.54 10.14 12.46
C ASN A 234 -18.98 9.61 12.51
N ARG A 235 -19.85 10.05 11.57
CA ARG A 235 -21.23 9.57 11.43
C ARG A 235 -21.30 8.52 10.35
N LEU A 236 -21.72 7.31 10.73
CA LEU A 236 -21.93 6.17 9.84
C LEU A 236 -23.42 6.01 9.59
N ARG A 237 -23.81 6.05 8.33
CA ARG A 237 -25.15 5.71 7.87
C ARG A 237 -25.16 4.25 7.44
N VAL A 238 -26.14 3.48 7.96
CA VAL A 238 -26.40 2.10 7.57
C VAL A 238 -27.82 2.06 6.96
N TYR A 239 -27.95 1.66 5.71
CA TYR A 239 -29.23 1.70 5.00
C TYR A 239 -29.39 0.51 4.05
N GLY A 240 -30.60 0.35 3.49
CA GLY A 240 -30.96 -0.78 2.65
C GLY A 240 -31.58 -1.93 3.45
N GLU A 241 -31.51 -3.15 2.93
CA GLU A 241 -32.21 -4.30 3.42
C GLU A 241 -31.28 -5.47 3.72
N ILE A 242 -31.55 -6.17 4.84
CA ILE A 242 -30.87 -7.39 5.24
C ILE A 242 -31.88 -8.52 5.44
N PRO A 243 -31.74 -9.69 4.75
CA PRO A 243 -32.60 -10.85 4.96
C PRO A 243 -32.54 -11.39 6.39
N ALA A 244 -33.68 -11.87 6.91
CA ALA A 244 -33.79 -12.36 8.29
C ALA A 244 -32.94 -13.61 8.57
N ASP A 245 -32.55 -14.35 7.52
CA ASP A 245 -31.66 -15.53 7.58
C ASP A 245 -30.21 -15.22 7.31
N SER A 246 -29.86 -13.93 7.09
CA SER A 246 -28.45 -13.51 6.91
C SER A 246 -27.63 -13.80 8.16
N LYS A 247 -26.45 -14.41 7.95
CA LYS A 247 -25.47 -14.70 9.01
C LYS A 247 -24.20 -13.92 8.78
N ASP A 248 -23.60 -13.47 9.87
CA ASP A 248 -22.24 -12.88 9.89
C ASP A 248 -22.01 -11.75 8.87
N TRP A 249 -23.06 -10.94 8.60
CA TRP A 249 -22.86 -9.78 7.72
C TRP A 249 -21.97 -8.76 8.41
N HIS A 250 -20.87 -8.44 7.77
CA HIS A 250 -19.96 -7.40 8.24
C HIS A 250 -19.26 -6.73 7.06
N GLN A 251 -18.78 -5.52 7.31
CA GLN A 251 -17.94 -4.75 6.39
C GLN A 251 -16.91 -3.97 7.19
N TRP A 252 -15.72 -3.86 6.66
CA TRP A 252 -14.68 -2.98 7.20
C TRP A 252 -14.84 -1.59 6.61
N ILE A 253 -14.58 -0.57 7.44
CA ILE A 253 -14.61 0.84 7.04
C ILE A 253 -13.31 1.51 7.46
N GLY A 254 -12.85 2.45 6.62
CA GLY A 254 -11.64 3.22 6.88
C GLY A 254 -11.84 4.30 7.95
N ILE A 255 -10.73 4.76 8.48
CA ILE A 255 -10.62 5.84 9.48
C ILE A 255 -9.97 7.06 8.83
N ASP A 256 -10.54 8.26 9.05
CA ASP A 256 -10.05 9.51 8.44
C ASP A 256 -8.92 10.16 9.24
N ASP A 257 -8.86 9.93 10.55
CA ASP A 257 -7.83 10.45 11.45
C ASP A 257 -7.26 9.32 12.31
N PRO A 258 -6.24 8.59 11.79
CA PRO A 258 -5.64 7.47 12.52
C PRO A 258 -5.07 7.86 13.87
N ALA A 259 -4.45 9.03 13.98
CA ALA A 259 -3.86 9.52 15.22
C ALA A 259 -4.93 9.82 16.26
N LEU A 260 -6.05 10.42 15.87
CA LEU A 260 -7.19 10.63 16.76
C LEU A 260 -7.83 9.31 17.20
N TYR A 261 -7.99 8.35 16.29
CA TYR A 261 -8.52 7.02 16.62
C TYR A 261 -7.61 6.28 17.60
N THR A 262 -6.29 6.31 17.37
CA THR A 262 -5.30 5.72 18.27
C THR A 262 -5.37 6.38 19.66
N ALA A 263 -5.45 7.71 19.74
CA ALA A 263 -5.60 8.43 20.99
C ALA A 263 -6.93 8.10 21.71
N TRP A 264 -8.02 7.95 20.95
CA TRP A 264 -9.33 7.54 21.49
C TRP A 264 -9.27 6.12 22.07
N THR A 265 -8.70 5.17 21.35
CA THR A 265 -8.51 3.79 21.82
C THR A 265 -7.62 3.75 23.06
N PHE A 266 -6.52 4.49 23.04
CA PHE A 266 -5.58 4.55 24.15
C PHE A 266 -6.20 5.15 25.42
N LYS A 267 -7.07 6.16 25.29
CA LYS A 267 -7.87 6.67 26.42
C LYS A 267 -8.64 5.55 27.11
N GLY A 268 -9.33 4.69 26.33
CA GLY A 268 -10.05 3.54 26.88
C GLY A 268 -9.13 2.55 27.59
N LEU A 269 -7.97 2.25 27.02
CA LEU A 269 -6.97 1.37 27.62
C LEU A 269 -6.40 1.92 28.94
N LEU A 270 -6.17 3.24 29.04
CA LEU A 270 -5.73 3.91 30.26
C LEU A 270 -6.80 3.84 31.35
N GLN A 271 -8.06 4.11 31.00
CA GLN A 271 -9.20 4.05 31.92
C GLN A 271 -9.39 2.63 32.49
N ALA A 272 -9.25 1.60 31.63
CA ALA A 272 -9.31 0.20 32.06
C ALA A 272 -8.19 -0.18 33.04
N ARG A 273 -7.08 0.59 33.08
CA ARG A 273 -5.95 0.45 34.02
C ARG A 273 -6.04 1.37 35.25
N GLY A 274 -7.18 2.02 35.42
CA GLY A 274 -7.42 2.93 36.58
C GLY A 274 -6.73 4.28 36.42
N VAL A 275 -6.26 4.66 35.27
CA VAL A 275 -5.75 6.02 35.00
C VAL A 275 -6.94 6.92 34.66
N LYS A 276 -7.11 7.99 35.48
CA LYS A 276 -8.14 9.00 35.26
C LYS A 276 -7.72 9.93 34.13
N VAL A 277 -8.45 9.90 33.00
CA VAL A 277 -8.29 10.86 31.91
C VAL A 277 -9.33 11.97 32.08
N ILE A 278 -8.89 13.19 32.39
CA ILE A 278 -9.79 14.33 32.67
C ILE A 278 -10.05 15.20 31.46
N GLY A 279 -9.28 15.00 30.38
CA GLY A 279 -9.41 15.70 29.11
C GLY A 279 -9.96 14.81 27.98
N GLN A 280 -9.58 15.14 26.76
CA GLN A 280 -10.09 14.50 25.55
C GLN A 280 -8.96 13.88 24.71
N PRO A 281 -9.28 12.87 23.86
CA PRO A 281 -8.38 12.45 22.79
C PRO A 281 -8.26 13.56 21.76
N ARG A 282 -7.04 13.75 21.23
CA ARG A 282 -6.71 14.74 20.19
C ARG A 282 -5.69 14.16 19.22
N SER A 283 -5.68 14.63 17.99
CA SER A 283 -4.56 14.44 17.08
C SER A 283 -3.70 15.70 16.98
N ALA A 284 -2.42 15.50 16.74
CA ALA A 284 -1.46 16.53 16.36
C ALA A 284 -0.90 16.16 14.99
N ASN A 285 -1.20 16.97 13.98
CA ASN A 285 -0.79 16.78 12.61
C ASN A 285 0.11 17.93 12.17
N ARG A 286 1.02 17.68 11.25
CA ARG A 286 1.88 18.67 10.62
C ARG A 286 1.37 19.00 9.22
N SER A 287 0.89 20.21 9.01
CA SER A 287 0.53 20.66 7.66
C SER A 287 1.72 20.57 6.71
N ARG A 288 1.44 20.24 5.45
CA ARG A 288 2.46 20.24 4.40
C ARG A 288 3.02 21.67 4.24
N ASP A 289 4.35 21.78 4.30
CA ASP A 289 5.09 23.02 4.04
C ASP A 289 5.79 22.93 2.69
N PRO A 290 5.39 23.74 1.67
CA PRO A 290 5.97 23.67 0.34
C PRO A 290 7.46 24.01 0.26
N LEU A 291 8.04 24.61 1.31
CA LEU A 291 9.47 24.94 1.35
C LEU A 291 10.34 23.75 1.72
N ILE A 292 9.84 22.85 2.58
CA ILE A 292 10.61 21.69 3.07
C ILE A 292 10.07 20.36 2.56
N ASP A 293 8.76 20.26 2.29
CA ASP A 293 8.11 19.01 1.86
C ASP A 293 8.18 18.80 0.34
N ARG A 294 8.60 19.82 -0.42
CA ARG A 294 8.93 19.66 -1.83
C ARG A 294 10.36 19.11 -1.96
N ALA A 295 10.48 17.91 -2.53
CA ALA A 295 11.79 17.32 -2.74
C ALA A 295 12.63 18.10 -3.76
N CYS A 296 13.90 18.36 -3.45
CA CYS A 296 14.84 18.98 -4.35
C CYS A 296 16.24 18.34 -4.20
N ASP A 297 17.11 18.55 -5.21
CA ASP A 297 18.46 17.94 -5.22
C ASP A 297 19.45 18.63 -4.27
N THR A 298 19.15 19.86 -3.87
CA THR A 298 20.02 20.70 -3.02
C THR A 298 19.46 20.92 -1.62
N CYS A 299 18.26 20.37 -1.30
CA CYS A 299 17.69 20.46 0.04
C CYS A 299 18.44 19.56 1.01
N GLY A 300 18.85 20.11 2.16
CA GLY A 300 19.54 19.33 3.19
C GLY A 300 18.60 18.29 3.79
N VAL A 301 19.11 17.08 4.03
CA VAL A 301 18.46 16.05 4.84
C VAL A 301 18.55 16.44 6.32
N GLY A 302 17.45 16.34 7.03
CA GLY A 302 17.42 16.50 8.48
C GLY A 302 16.34 17.48 8.95
N PHE A 303 15.07 17.09 8.74
CA PHE A 303 13.97 17.71 9.46
C PHE A 303 13.89 17.07 10.85
N ALA A 304 14.39 17.78 11.87
CA ALA A 304 14.15 17.39 13.26
C ALA A 304 12.82 17.99 13.73
N ILE A 305 11.88 17.15 14.13
CA ILE A 305 10.64 17.62 14.78
C ILE A 305 11.05 18.19 16.14
N SER A 306 10.99 19.52 16.26
CA SER A 306 11.27 20.18 17.54
C SER A 306 10.04 20.11 18.45
N GLY A 307 10.25 19.81 19.72
CA GLY A 307 9.20 19.88 20.74
C GLY A 307 8.52 18.56 21.09
N THR A 308 8.94 17.43 20.53
CA THR A 308 8.50 16.11 20.99
C THR A 308 9.04 15.88 22.41
N PRO A 309 8.19 15.56 23.41
CA PRO A 309 8.66 15.27 24.75
C PRO A 309 9.50 13.97 24.76
N GLU A 310 10.46 13.88 25.70
CA GLU A 310 11.30 12.69 25.87
C GLU A 310 10.44 11.46 26.15
N PRO A 311 10.48 10.41 25.30
CA PRO A 311 9.70 9.20 25.50
C PRO A 311 10.27 8.37 26.65
N PHE A 312 9.40 7.75 27.43
CA PHE A 312 9.79 6.85 28.50
C PHE A 312 9.47 5.37 28.22
N ALA A 313 8.73 5.08 27.16
CA ALA A 313 8.53 3.74 26.65
C ALA A 313 8.32 3.79 25.13
N SER A 314 8.68 2.70 24.46
CA SER A 314 8.56 2.52 23.03
C SER A 314 8.18 1.08 22.70
N LEU A 315 7.49 0.88 21.59
CA LEU A 315 7.30 -0.43 20.96
C LEU A 315 8.49 -0.76 20.06
N THR A 316 8.61 -2.02 19.75
CA THR A 316 9.57 -2.52 18.75
C THR A 316 8.81 -3.42 17.77
N PRO A 317 8.34 -2.86 16.67
CA PRO A 317 7.63 -3.63 15.65
C PRO A 317 8.48 -4.77 15.08
N PRO A 318 7.83 -5.80 14.51
CA PRO A 318 8.52 -6.83 13.74
C PRO A 318 9.32 -6.23 12.57
N PRO A 319 10.23 -7.03 11.96
CA PRO A 319 11.00 -6.58 10.80
C PRO A 319 10.13 -6.05 9.66
N LEU A 320 10.59 -5.00 8.99
CA LEU A 320 9.90 -4.45 7.80
C LEU A 320 9.74 -5.47 6.67
N ALA A 321 10.65 -6.44 6.58
CA ALA A 321 10.52 -7.53 5.61
C ALA A 321 9.24 -8.37 5.82
N GLU A 322 8.78 -8.53 7.06
CA GLU A 322 7.49 -9.19 7.35
C GLU A 322 6.31 -8.31 6.92
N ASP A 323 6.42 -7.00 7.08
CA ASP A 323 5.41 -6.06 6.61
C ASP A 323 5.31 -6.06 5.08
N VAL A 324 6.44 -6.14 4.38
CA VAL A 324 6.47 -6.31 2.91
C VAL A 324 5.70 -7.57 2.48
N VAL A 325 5.76 -8.67 3.24
CA VAL A 325 4.95 -9.86 2.95
C VAL A 325 3.46 -9.55 3.03
N ILE A 326 3.02 -8.80 4.03
CA ILE A 326 1.61 -8.35 4.16
C ILE A 326 1.24 -7.44 2.97
N ILE A 327 2.08 -6.46 2.66
CA ILE A 327 1.87 -5.51 1.56
C ILE A 327 1.67 -6.25 0.23
N ASP A 328 2.49 -7.25 -0.06
CA ASP A 328 2.48 -7.90 -1.37
C ASP A 328 1.48 -9.07 -1.44
N LYS A 329 1.41 -9.96 -0.42
CA LYS A 329 0.55 -11.14 -0.40
C LYS A 329 -0.94 -10.81 -0.40
N VAL A 330 -1.37 -9.92 0.52
CA VAL A 330 -2.79 -9.54 0.63
C VAL A 330 -3.10 -8.17 0.01
N SER A 331 -2.07 -7.51 -0.54
CA SER A 331 -2.18 -6.23 -1.22
C SER A 331 -2.59 -5.07 -0.31
N GLN A 332 -2.11 -5.05 0.94
CA GLN A 332 -2.50 -4.05 1.95
C GLN A 332 -2.09 -2.63 1.52
N ASN A 333 -3.08 -1.74 1.39
CA ASN A 333 -2.87 -0.40 0.84
C ASN A 333 -2.26 0.57 1.87
N MET A 334 -2.80 0.58 3.11
CA MET A 334 -2.34 1.47 4.17
C MET A 334 -0.87 1.19 4.52
N HIS A 335 -0.48 -0.08 4.69
CA HIS A 335 0.90 -0.47 4.95
C HIS A 335 1.85 -0.02 3.83
N ALA A 336 1.44 -0.20 2.56
CA ALA A 336 2.23 0.25 1.42
C ALA A 336 2.40 1.78 1.41
N GLN A 337 1.36 2.52 1.78
CA GLN A 337 1.43 3.98 1.85
C GLN A 337 2.32 4.46 3.01
N VAL A 338 2.22 3.82 4.17
CA VAL A 338 3.11 4.10 5.32
C VAL A 338 4.57 3.81 4.96
N LEU A 339 4.84 2.64 4.36
CA LEU A 339 6.19 2.28 3.92
C LEU A 339 6.75 3.28 2.88
N PHE A 340 5.91 3.76 1.97
CA PHE A 340 6.25 4.81 1.02
C PHE A 340 6.66 6.12 1.72
N HIS A 341 5.89 6.57 2.72
CA HIS A 341 6.24 7.74 3.53
C HIS A 341 7.52 7.52 4.35
N ARG A 342 7.77 6.31 4.84
CA ARG A 342 9.03 5.96 5.53
C ARG A 342 10.25 6.03 4.61
N VAL A 343 10.11 5.61 3.35
CA VAL A 343 11.16 5.82 2.34
C VAL A 343 11.44 7.31 2.17
N GLY A 344 10.40 8.13 2.07
CA GLY A 344 10.51 9.58 2.00
C GLY A 344 11.12 10.22 3.26
N ALA A 345 10.82 9.70 4.44
CA ALA A 345 11.35 10.20 5.71
C ALA A 345 12.83 9.82 5.91
N HIS A 346 13.27 8.71 5.34
CA HIS A 346 14.69 8.32 5.37
C HIS A 346 15.60 9.29 4.60
N ILE A 347 15.08 9.90 3.53
CA ILE A 347 15.85 10.81 2.68
C ILE A 347 15.40 12.28 2.76
N GLY A 348 14.34 12.57 3.50
CA GLY A 348 13.76 13.92 3.63
C GLY A 348 12.70 14.00 4.73
N THR A 349 11.53 14.55 4.43
CA THR A 349 10.49 14.88 5.41
C THR A 349 9.35 13.86 5.51
N GLY A 350 9.38 12.79 4.72
CA GLY A 350 8.29 11.81 4.66
C GLY A 350 7.08 12.29 3.82
N SER A 351 7.19 13.40 3.09
CA SER A 351 6.15 13.83 2.16
C SER A 351 6.07 12.91 0.92
N THR A 352 4.96 12.97 0.21
CA THR A 352 4.80 12.30 -1.09
C THR A 352 5.92 12.66 -2.06
N ASP A 353 6.32 13.94 -2.13
CA ASP A 353 7.40 14.38 -3.03
C ASP A 353 8.74 13.72 -2.68
N TRP A 354 9.09 13.64 -1.39
CA TRP A 354 10.31 12.96 -0.93
C TRP A 354 10.23 11.45 -1.14
N SER A 355 9.07 10.85 -0.95
CA SER A 355 8.84 9.43 -1.21
C SER A 355 9.00 9.10 -2.70
N VAL A 356 8.44 9.90 -3.60
CA VAL A 356 8.65 9.79 -5.05
C VAL A 356 10.13 9.96 -5.41
N LYS A 357 10.83 10.89 -4.76
CA LYS A 357 12.29 11.07 -4.94
C LYS A 357 13.05 9.80 -4.56
N GLY A 358 12.66 9.12 -3.49
CA GLY A 358 13.22 7.82 -3.10
C GLY A 358 13.01 6.75 -4.17
N LEU A 359 11.79 6.63 -4.71
CA LEU A 359 11.53 5.74 -5.84
C LEU A 359 12.42 6.07 -7.04
N GLN A 360 12.57 7.36 -7.40
CA GLN A 360 13.40 7.80 -8.52
C GLN A 360 14.88 7.42 -8.38
N GLN A 361 15.42 7.46 -7.14
CA GLN A 361 16.80 7.00 -6.89
C GLN A 361 16.99 5.51 -7.22
N VAL A 362 15.97 4.68 -6.89
CA VAL A 362 15.98 3.24 -7.21
C VAL A 362 15.80 3.02 -8.71
N PHE A 363 14.90 3.77 -9.35
CA PHE A 363 14.65 3.65 -10.79
C PHE A 363 15.89 4.01 -11.63
N ALA A 364 16.64 5.03 -11.22
CA ALA A 364 17.90 5.37 -11.86
C ALA A 364 18.90 4.20 -11.76
N LYS A 365 19.00 3.52 -10.60
CA LYS A 365 19.84 2.33 -10.41
C LYS A 365 19.36 1.14 -11.24
N ALA A 366 18.05 1.00 -11.43
CA ALA A 366 17.43 -0.05 -12.23
C ALA A 366 17.45 0.25 -13.75
N GLY A 367 17.96 1.41 -14.17
CA GLY A 367 17.99 1.83 -15.57
C GLY A 367 16.61 2.12 -16.15
N ILE A 368 15.64 2.50 -15.32
CA ILE A 368 14.27 2.84 -15.74
C ILE A 368 14.26 4.31 -16.19
N PRO A 369 13.95 4.59 -17.47
CA PRO A 369 13.92 5.96 -17.97
C PRO A 369 12.75 6.75 -17.39
N ARG A 370 12.95 8.07 -17.21
CA ARG A 370 11.97 8.96 -16.54
C ARG A 370 10.60 8.98 -17.22
N GLU A 371 10.56 8.88 -18.51
CA GLU A 371 9.34 8.81 -19.31
C GLU A 371 8.53 7.53 -19.10
N GLY A 372 9.12 6.50 -18.50
CA GLY A 372 8.47 5.20 -18.26
C GLY A 372 7.51 5.19 -17.07
N TYR A 373 7.48 6.23 -16.24
CA TYR A 373 6.68 6.21 -15.00
C TYR A 373 6.26 7.59 -14.50
N ASP A 374 5.17 7.62 -13.74
CA ASP A 374 4.79 8.68 -12.79
C ASP A 374 4.13 8.02 -11.58
N PHE A 375 4.48 8.47 -10.37
CA PHE A 375 3.89 7.99 -9.13
C PHE A 375 3.40 9.17 -8.28
N SER A 376 2.26 8.96 -7.63
CA SER A 376 1.62 9.89 -6.70
C SER A 376 1.29 9.23 -5.36
N ASP A 377 1.48 7.91 -5.26
CA ASP A 377 1.34 7.14 -4.02
C ASP A 377 2.21 5.89 -4.02
N GLY A 378 2.25 5.20 -2.87
CA GLY A 378 2.96 3.94 -2.70
C GLY A 378 2.08 2.70 -2.79
N SER A 379 0.76 2.85 -2.78
CA SER A 379 -0.20 1.74 -2.72
C SER A 379 -0.76 1.34 -4.08
N GLY A 380 -0.88 2.30 -5.00
CA GLY A 380 -1.54 2.13 -6.29
C GLY A 380 -3.02 2.49 -6.30
N MET A 381 -3.53 3.12 -5.24
CA MET A 381 -4.90 3.65 -5.19
C MET A 381 -5.06 4.92 -6.02
N SER A 382 -3.95 5.62 -6.28
CA SER A 382 -3.94 6.81 -7.13
C SER A 382 -4.09 6.46 -8.60
N THR A 383 -5.12 7.03 -9.24
CA THR A 383 -5.30 6.95 -10.69
C THR A 383 -4.31 7.84 -11.47
N TYR A 384 -3.47 8.62 -10.78
CA TYR A 384 -2.38 9.40 -11.40
C TYR A 384 -1.11 8.58 -11.62
N ASN A 385 -0.96 7.45 -10.93
CA ASN A 385 0.15 6.54 -11.20
C ASN A 385 0.12 6.05 -12.64
N ARG A 386 1.29 6.04 -13.26
CA ARG A 386 1.51 5.55 -14.63
C ARG A 386 2.82 4.79 -14.68
N VAL A 387 2.79 3.64 -15.32
CA VAL A 387 4.02 2.86 -15.56
C VAL A 387 3.93 2.07 -16.86
N SER A 388 5.05 1.94 -17.56
CA SER A 388 5.13 1.10 -18.74
C SER A 388 5.48 -0.36 -18.38
N PRO A 389 5.03 -1.35 -19.18
CA PRO A 389 5.47 -2.74 -19.01
C PRO A 389 7.00 -2.87 -18.97
N ARG A 390 7.71 -2.11 -19.79
CA ARG A 390 9.19 -2.11 -19.82
C ARG A 390 9.78 -1.64 -18.48
N ALA A 391 9.23 -0.62 -17.87
CA ALA A 391 9.69 -0.13 -16.57
C ALA A 391 9.53 -1.19 -15.47
N VAL A 392 8.41 -1.93 -15.47
CA VAL A 392 8.18 -3.02 -14.51
C VAL A 392 9.15 -4.18 -14.74
N VAL A 393 9.32 -4.61 -15.99
CA VAL A 393 10.28 -5.69 -16.33
C VAL A 393 11.70 -5.29 -15.95
N ALA A 394 12.10 -4.03 -16.19
CA ALA A 394 13.41 -3.52 -15.79
C ALA A 394 13.58 -3.57 -14.27
N LEU A 395 12.58 -3.16 -13.48
CA LEU A 395 12.58 -3.26 -12.02
C LEU A 395 12.77 -4.71 -11.57
N LEU A 396 11.95 -5.63 -12.07
CA LEU A 396 11.97 -7.05 -11.67
C LEU A 396 13.35 -7.68 -11.96
N ARG A 397 13.92 -7.41 -13.12
CA ARG A 397 15.25 -7.88 -13.49
C ARG A 397 16.37 -7.26 -12.63
N TRP A 398 16.22 -5.99 -12.27
CA TRP A 398 17.15 -5.33 -11.35
C TRP A 398 17.09 -5.94 -9.95
N ILE A 399 15.87 -6.26 -9.45
CA ILE A 399 15.64 -6.93 -8.17
C ILE A 399 16.32 -8.32 -8.15
N ASP A 400 16.24 -9.09 -9.25
CA ASP A 400 16.90 -10.40 -9.36
C ASP A 400 18.41 -10.33 -9.11
N ALA A 401 19.03 -9.21 -9.44
CA ALA A 401 20.47 -8.99 -9.25
C ALA A 401 20.84 -8.48 -7.84
N GLN A 402 19.86 -8.19 -6.98
CA GLN A 402 20.11 -7.68 -5.64
C GLN A 402 20.31 -8.81 -4.63
N PRO A 403 21.15 -8.62 -3.59
CA PRO A 403 21.37 -9.64 -2.55
C PRO A 403 20.09 -9.99 -1.80
N TRP A 404 19.14 -9.06 -1.70
CA TRP A 404 17.83 -9.24 -1.07
C TRP A 404 16.72 -9.69 -2.06
N GLY A 405 17.02 -9.81 -3.35
CA GLY A 405 16.02 -10.09 -4.39
C GLY A 405 15.22 -11.38 -4.12
N LYS A 406 15.88 -12.45 -3.64
CA LYS A 406 15.20 -13.69 -3.29
C LYS A 406 14.16 -13.49 -2.17
N SER A 407 14.50 -12.74 -1.13
CA SER A 407 13.58 -12.42 -0.02
C SER A 407 12.41 -11.58 -0.50
N TRP A 408 12.67 -10.61 -1.37
CA TRP A 408 11.63 -9.80 -1.98
C TRP A 408 10.67 -10.62 -2.85
N TYR A 409 11.15 -11.51 -3.72
CA TYR A 409 10.28 -12.38 -4.53
C TYR A 409 9.43 -13.33 -3.67
N ALA A 410 9.91 -13.75 -2.51
CA ALA A 410 9.15 -14.58 -1.57
C ALA A 410 7.94 -13.84 -0.96
N SER A 411 7.92 -12.51 -0.99
CA SER A 411 6.76 -11.71 -0.56
C SER A 411 5.61 -11.70 -1.57
N LEU A 412 5.86 -12.02 -2.85
CA LEU A 412 4.82 -12.00 -3.87
C LEU A 412 3.86 -13.18 -3.75
N PRO A 413 2.57 -13.00 -4.14
CA PRO A 413 1.60 -14.09 -4.27
C PRO A 413 2.05 -15.19 -5.24
N ILE A 414 1.67 -16.44 -4.92
CA ILE A 414 1.95 -17.61 -5.74
C ILE A 414 0.63 -18.16 -6.29
N ALA A 415 0.54 -18.32 -7.60
CA ALA A 415 -0.65 -18.81 -8.28
C ALA A 415 -1.13 -20.16 -7.74
N GLY A 416 -2.42 -20.26 -7.39
CA GLY A 416 -3.05 -21.47 -6.84
C GLY A 416 -2.60 -21.86 -5.44
N VAL A 417 -1.79 -21.01 -4.75
CA VAL A 417 -1.21 -21.33 -3.42
C VAL A 417 -1.60 -20.33 -2.37
N ASP A 418 -1.24 -19.04 -2.56
CA ASP A 418 -1.42 -18.03 -1.52
C ASP A 418 -1.73 -16.63 -2.04
N GLY A 419 -1.97 -15.71 -1.11
CA GLY A 419 -2.21 -14.30 -1.36
C GLY A 419 -3.36 -14.05 -2.33
N THR A 420 -3.28 -12.99 -3.09
CA THR A 420 -4.30 -12.60 -4.09
C THR A 420 -4.37 -13.52 -5.31
N LEU A 421 -3.44 -14.46 -5.45
CA LEU A 421 -3.43 -15.48 -6.51
C LEU A 421 -3.91 -16.87 -6.04
N LYS A 422 -4.31 -17.03 -4.78
CA LYS A 422 -4.70 -18.32 -4.17
C LYS A 422 -5.74 -19.09 -5.00
N HIS A 423 -6.66 -18.39 -5.64
CA HIS A 423 -7.77 -18.97 -6.41
C HIS A 423 -7.63 -18.79 -7.92
N ARG A 424 -6.43 -18.44 -8.39
CA ARG A 424 -6.14 -18.21 -9.81
C ARG A 424 -5.16 -19.27 -10.34
N PHE A 425 -5.28 -19.61 -11.63
CA PHE A 425 -4.45 -20.61 -12.32
C PHE A 425 -4.54 -22.04 -11.76
N ILE A 426 -5.55 -22.37 -10.93
CA ILE A 426 -5.74 -23.70 -10.35
C ILE A 426 -5.88 -24.76 -11.47
N GLY A 427 -5.16 -25.89 -11.34
CA GLY A 427 -5.20 -26.95 -12.33
C GLY A 427 -4.46 -26.65 -13.64
N THR A 428 -3.68 -25.59 -13.69
CA THR A 428 -2.87 -25.21 -14.86
C THR A 428 -1.37 -25.39 -14.58
N PRO A 429 -0.50 -25.43 -15.60
CA PRO A 429 0.95 -25.48 -15.43
C PRO A 429 1.55 -24.29 -14.67
N LEU A 430 0.81 -23.20 -14.53
CA LEU A 430 1.23 -22.01 -13.79
C LEU A 430 0.88 -22.07 -12.30
N ALA A 431 0.06 -23.03 -11.85
CA ALA A 431 -0.20 -23.27 -10.42
C ALA A 431 1.09 -23.66 -9.68
N GLY A 432 1.41 -22.97 -8.59
CA GLY A 432 2.66 -23.14 -7.83
C GLY A 432 3.92 -22.63 -8.53
N ASN A 433 3.80 -22.14 -9.75
CA ASN A 433 4.90 -21.78 -10.63
C ASN A 433 4.96 -20.27 -10.90
N LEU A 434 3.80 -19.63 -11.12
CA LEU A 434 3.75 -18.19 -11.34
C LEU A 434 3.79 -17.46 -10.00
N VAL A 435 4.76 -16.54 -9.87
CA VAL A 435 4.95 -15.67 -8.71
C VAL A 435 4.79 -14.22 -9.18
N ALA A 436 3.72 -13.54 -8.74
CA ALA A 436 3.39 -12.25 -9.31
C ALA A 436 2.55 -11.37 -8.36
N LYS A 437 2.69 -10.05 -8.53
CA LYS A 437 1.81 -9.06 -7.89
C LYS A 437 0.60 -8.80 -8.78
N THR A 438 -0.58 -8.87 -8.20
CA THR A 438 -1.85 -8.46 -8.83
C THR A 438 -2.08 -6.96 -8.67
N GLY A 439 -2.93 -6.40 -9.52
CA GLY A 439 -3.48 -5.06 -9.37
C GLY A 439 -4.89 -4.99 -9.92
N THR A 440 -5.79 -4.33 -9.17
CA THR A 440 -7.16 -4.07 -9.59
C THR A 440 -7.58 -2.69 -9.10
N LEU A 441 -8.07 -1.87 -9.99
CA LEU A 441 -8.83 -0.66 -9.73
C LEU A 441 -10.03 -0.64 -10.67
N ASN A 442 -10.90 0.37 -10.55
CA ASN A 442 -11.95 0.56 -11.52
C ASN A 442 -11.37 0.61 -12.95
N ALA A 443 -11.97 -0.14 -13.87
CA ALA A 443 -11.53 -0.26 -15.27
C ALA A 443 -10.07 -0.73 -15.47
N THR A 444 -9.43 -1.37 -14.47
CA THR A 444 -8.00 -1.72 -14.54
C THR A 444 -7.73 -3.10 -13.92
N ASN A 445 -7.00 -3.94 -14.67
CA ASN A 445 -6.37 -5.16 -14.18
C ASN A 445 -4.86 -5.13 -14.46
N ALA A 446 -4.06 -5.65 -13.55
CA ALA A 446 -2.61 -5.74 -13.67
C ALA A 446 -2.09 -7.06 -13.08
N LEU A 447 -1.04 -7.61 -13.68
CA LEU A 447 -0.33 -8.78 -13.17
C LEU A 447 1.12 -8.72 -13.66
N SER A 448 2.09 -8.75 -12.74
CA SER A 448 3.50 -8.68 -13.12
C SER A 448 4.36 -9.52 -12.17
N GLY A 449 5.34 -10.21 -12.71
CA GLY A 449 6.18 -11.12 -11.96
C GLY A 449 6.98 -12.07 -12.84
N THR A 450 7.09 -13.34 -12.41
CA THR A 450 7.86 -14.37 -13.11
C THR A 450 7.14 -15.71 -13.12
N PHE A 451 7.43 -16.52 -14.13
CA PHE A 451 7.03 -17.93 -14.19
C PHE A 451 8.04 -18.75 -15.00
N ARG A 452 8.01 -20.09 -14.86
CA ARG A 452 8.77 -21.00 -15.74
C ARG A 452 7.89 -21.50 -16.87
N ALA A 453 8.40 -21.40 -18.07
CA ALA A 453 7.78 -21.96 -19.29
C ALA A 453 7.98 -23.47 -19.37
N ALA A 454 7.31 -24.14 -20.33
CA ALA A 454 7.42 -25.58 -20.57
C ALA A 454 8.86 -26.03 -20.86
N SER A 455 9.69 -25.18 -21.45
CA SER A 455 11.13 -25.42 -21.65
C SER A 455 11.98 -25.38 -20.38
N GLY A 456 11.41 -25.01 -19.22
CA GLY A 456 12.12 -24.76 -17.98
C GLY A 456 12.72 -23.35 -17.86
N LYS A 457 12.69 -22.52 -18.90
CA LYS A 457 13.17 -21.14 -18.86
C LYS A 457 12.31 -20.29 -17.93
N ARG A 458 12.94 -19.46 -17.11
CA ARG A 458 12.24 -18.45 -16.30
C ARG A 458 11.96 -17.23 -17.17
N LEU A 459 10.69 -16.84 -17.22
CA LEU A 459 10.24 -15.65 -17.92
C LEU A 459 9.85 -14.57 -16.92
N THR A 460 10.21 -13.32 -17.22
CA THR A 460 9.80 -12.13 -16.46
C THR A 460 8.79 -11.36 -17.27
N PHE A 461 7.70 -10.92 -16.66
CA PHE A 461 6.61 -10.27 -17.38
C PHE A 461 5.98 -9.11 -16.61
N ALA A 462 5.40 -8.18 -17.36
CA ALA A 462 4.46 -7.17 -16.90
C ALA A 462 3.26 -7.13 -17.84
N PHE A 463 2.05 -7.21 -17.29
CA PHE A 463 0.82 -7.25 -18.05
C PHE A 463 -0.23 -6.32 -17.45
N PHE A 464 -0.72 -5.39 -18.23
CA PHE A 464 -1.75 -4.41 -17.88
C PHE A 464 -2.93 -4.49 -18.84
N ALA A 465 -4.14 -4.35 -18.31
CA ALA A 465 -5.37 -4.07 -19.02
C ALA A 465 -6.01 -2.84 -18.40
N ASN A 466 -6.12 -1.76 -19.17
CA ASN A 466 -6.80 -0.53 -18.74
C ASN A 466 -8.02 -0.29 -19.63
N ASP A 467 -8.88 0.62 -19.19
CA ASP A 467 -10.09 1.00 -19.91
C ASP A 467 -11.05 -0.20 -20.12
N VAL A 468 -11.03 -1.15 -19.15
CA VAL A 468 -11.95 -2.30 -19.14
C VAL A 468 -13.37 -1.78 -18.93
N PRO A 469 -14.35 -2.11 -19.78
CA PRO A 469 -15.72 -1.65 -19.62
C PRO A 469 -16.34 -2.07 -18.29
N ASP A 470 -17.22 -1.24 -17.76
CA ASP A 470 -17.91 -1.50 -16.49
C ASP A 470 -18.67 -2.84 -16.51
N GLY A 471 -18.64 -3.53 -15.38
CA GLY A 471 -19.23 -4.87 -15.26
C GLY A 471 -18.49 -5.99 -15.98
N GLN A 472 -17.33 -5.71 -16.61
CA GLN A 472 -16.49 -6.69 -17.30
C GLN A 472 -15.13 -6.84 -16.64
N THR A 473 -14.37 -7.88 -17.03
CA THR A 473 -13.01 -8.13 -16.56
C THR A 473 -12.10 -8.63 -17.67
N ALA A 474 -10.86 -8.20 -17.68
CA ALA A 474 -9.84 -8.69 -18.60
C ALA A 474 -9.05 -9.91 -18.04
N LEU A 475 -9.32 -10.34 -16.81
CA LEU A 475 -8.54 -11.40 -16.14
C LEU A 475 -8.51 -12.72 -16.92
N PRO A 476 -9.63 -13.27 -17.46
CA PRO A 476 -9.58 -14.51 -18.23
C PRO A 476 -8.69 -14.41 -19.47
N THR A 477 -8.75 -13.29 -20.20
CA THR A 477 -7.90 -13.03 -21.36
C THR A 477 -6.42 -12.96 -20.95
N MET A 478 -6.10 -12.24 -19.88
CA MET A 478 -4.72 -12.15 -19.39
C MET A 478 -4.17 -13.52 -18.96
N GLU A 479 -4.99 -14.37 -18.33
CA GLU A 479 -4.60 -15.71 -17.92
C GLU A 479 -4.38 -16.62 -19.14
N ALA A 480 -5.27 -16.58 -20.14
CA ALA A 480 -5.12 -17.35 -21.38
C ALA A 480 -3.84 -16.98 -22.14
N VAL A 481 -3.51 -15.68 -22.23
CA VAL A 481 -2.26 -15.19 -22.85
C VAL A 481 -1.03 -15.76 -22.12
N LEU A 482 -0.98 -15.69 -20.79
CA LEU A 482 0.18 -16.19 -20.03
C LEU A 482 0.32 -17.71 -20.14
N LEU A 483 -0.79 -18.47 -20.13
CA LEU A 483 -0.79 -19.91 -20.35
C LEU A 483 -0.30 -20.28 -21.75
N GLY A 484 -0.72 -19.56 -22.78
CA GLY A 484 -0.24 -19.73 -24.16
C GLY A 484 1.27 -19.49 -24.28
N ILE A 485 1.77 -18.40 -23.69
CA ILE A 485 3.21 -18.09 -23.67
C ILE A 485 3.99 -19.19 -22.91
N ALA A 486 3.48 -19.65 -21.76
CA ALA A 486 4.13 -20.69 -20.96
C ALA A 486 4.22 -22.02 -21.70
N ALA A 487 3.21 -22.39 -22.49
CA ALA A 487 3.18 -23.61 -23.26
C ALA A 487 4.05 -23.59 -24.52
N SER A 488 4.26 -22.41 -25.11
CA SER A 488 4.96 -22.22 -26.40
C SER A 488 6.47 -21.96 -26.26
N ASN A 489 7.00 -21.89 -25.06
CA ASN A 489 8.42 -21.54 -24.79
C ASN A 489 9.14 -22.55 -23.92
#